data_e5de21014f3f08842c5a92d6a4d35c4e
#
_entry.id   e5de21014f3f08842c5a92d6a4d35c4e
#
_cell.length_a   1.000
_cell.length_b   1.000
_cell.length_c   1.000
_cell.angle_alpha   90.00
_cell.angle_beta   90.00
_cell.angle_gamma   90.00
#
_symmetry.space_group_name_H-M   'P 1'
#
loop_
_entity.id
_entity.type
_entity.pdbx_description
1 polymer ?
#
loop_
_entity_poly.entity_id
_entity_poly.type
_entity_poly.pdbx_seq_one_letter_code
_entity_poly.pdbx_strand_id
1 'polypeptide(L)'
;MSTHSLTLVRVDERRTRAKPIPAADRRAAIIAATETLLIEHGTATTTRLIAEAAGVAEGTIFRHFRDKRELYRAVAENVFDPTRGGQSMAEVVEGKADIEDKLRAVIDLLAATSQRGLLVMMAVRSAVMEEPDPEGVRHPPGPPKFLIEANKALIDNLTTLVFEPHVNELRLPPRKAALVLRSLTIGAWLPGLNRTNQPLSSEDVIDVLLGGILIEHSLTRETS
;
A
#
# COMPACT_ATOMS: atom_id res chain seq x y z
N MET A 1 -7.78 2.22 -76.29
CA MET A 1 -6.55 2.21 -75.47
C MET A 1 -6.72 3.33 -74.45
N SER A 2 -7.20 3.01 -73.26
CA SER A 2 -7.40 3.99 -72.18
C SER A 2 -6.49 3.62 -71.01
N THR A 3 -5.49 4.46 -70.76
CA THR A 3 -4.57 4.37 -69.64
C THR A 3 -5.19 5.00 -68.39
N HIS A 4 -5.53 4.17 -67.40
CA HIS A 4 -5.94 4.64 -66.06
C HIS A 4 -4.70 4.96 -65.25
N SER A 5 -4.55 6.24 -64.93
CA SER A 5 -3.52 6.74 -64.04
C SER A 5 -3.97 6.51 -62.58
N LEU A 6 -3.30 5.62 -61.84
CA LEU A 6 -3.53 5.41 -60.43
C LEU A 6 -2.78 6.50 -59.63
N THR A 7 -3.55 7.46 -59.09
CA THR A 7 -3.07 8.45 -58.16
C THR A 7 -2.88 7.81 -56.79
N LEU A 8 -1.62 7.61 -56.36
CA LEU A 8 -1.26 7.19 -55.00
C LEU A 8 -1.56 8.34 -54.03
N VAL A 9 -2.60 8.18 -53.24
CA VAL A 9 -2.87 9.05 -52.08
C VAL A 9 -1.85 8.72 -51.02
N ARG A 10 -0.89 9.61 -50.79
CA ARG A 10 -0.02 9.56 -49.63
C ARG A 10 -0.82 9.88 -48.37
N VAL A 11 -1.10 8.88 -47.55
CA VAL A 11 -1.59 9.07 -46.19
C VAL A 11 -0.43 9.61 -45.36
N ASP A 12 -0.48 10.90 -45.08
CA ASP A 12 0.44 11.60 -44.17
C ASP A 12 0.07 11.20 -42.74
N GLU A 13 0.65 10.11 -42.23
CA GLU A 13 0.56 9.74 -40.82
C GLU A 13 1.36 10.75 -39.99
N ARG A 14 0.76 11.91 -39.75
CA ARG A 14 1.20 12.79 -38.68
C ARG A 14 0.95 12.09 -37.36
N ARG A 15 1.99 11.39 -36.88
CA ARG A 15 2.08 10.97 -35.48
C ARG A 15 1.85 12.21 -34.62
N THR A 16 0.62 12.36 -34.12
CA THR A 16 0.26 13.38 -33.12
C THR A 16 1.18 13.15 -31.93
N ARG A 17 2.18 14.03 -31.80
CA ARG A 17 3.15 14.01 -30.68
C ARG A 17 2.34 14.23 -29.42
N ALA A 18 2.16 13.18 -28.62
CA ALA A 18 1.45 13.24 -27.34
C ALA A 18 2.01 14.43 -26.53
N LYS A 19 1.08 15.24 -25.95
CA LYS A 19 1.42 16.41 -25.16
C LYS A 19 2.44 16.01 -24.08
N PRO A 20 3.55 16.72 -23.88
CA PRO A 20 4.56 16.33 -22.90
C PRO A 20 3.92 16.26 -21.52
N ILE A 21 3.94 15.08 -20.90
CA ILE A 21 3.49 14.89 -19.53
C ILE A 21 4.40 15.71 -18.60
N PRO A 22 3.87 16.50 -17.63
CA PRO A 22 4.67 17.24 -16.67
C PRO A 22 5.67 16.33 -15.93
N ALA A 23 6.78 16.87 -15.47
CA ALA A 23 7.83 16.08 -14.81
C ALA A 23 7.32 15.39 -13.52
N ALA A 24 6.45 16.06 -12.75
CA ALA A 24 5.81 15.50 -11.55
C ALA A 24 4.94 14.30 -11.89
N ASP A 25 4.10 14.41 -12.93
CA ASP A 25 3.23 13.32 -13.38
C ASP A 25 4.05 12.13 -13.89
N ARG A 26 5.19 12.41 -14.51
CA ARG A 26 6.11 11.37 -14.99
C ARG A 26 6.78 10.63 -13.84
N ARG A 27 7.19 11.35 -12.78
CA ARG A 27 7.74 10.75 -11.56
C ARG A 27 6.71 9.87 -10.88
N ALA A 28 5.47 10.34 -10.76
CA ALA A 28 4.35 9.58 -10.19
C ALA A 28 4.03 8.33 -11.02
N ALA A 29 4.02 8.43 -12.36
CA ALA A 29 3.80 7.28 -13.24
C ALA A 29 4.89 6.21 -13.10
N ILE A 30 6.16 6.61 -12.95
CA ILE A 30 7.27 5.67 -12.72
C ILE A 30 7.09 4.96 -11.36
N ILE A 31 6.73 5.69 -10.30
CA ILE A 31 6.47 5.11 -8.97
C ILE A 31 5.32 4.10 -9.05
N ALA A 32 4.19 4.46 -9.66
CA ALA A 32 3.02 3.59 -9.77
C ALA A 32 3.32 2.31 -10.59
N ALA A 33 4.00 2.43 -11.72
CA ALA A 33 4.42 1.29 -12.52
C ALA A 33 5.39 0.38 -11.73
N THR A 34 6.32 0.97 -10.99
CA THR A 34 7.26 0.23 -10.14
C THR A 34 6.54 -0.52 -9.04
N GLU A 35 5.58 0.13 -8.35
CA GLU A 35 4.77 -0.51 -7.30
C GLU A 35 4.07 -1.77 -7.84
N THR A 36 3.37 -1.66 -8.98
CA THR A 36 2.68 -2.78 -9.61
C THR A 36 3.64 -3.93 -9.92
N LEU A 37 4.76 -3.64 -10.57
CA LEU A 37 5.74 -4.66 -10.93
C LEU A 37 6.42 -5.31 -9.72
N LEU A 38 6.64 -4.57 -8.63
CA LEU A 38 7.18 -5.14 -7.39
C LEU A 38 6.19 -6.12 -6.73
N ILE A 39 4.89 -5.85 -6.83
CA ILE A 39 3.85 -6.76 -6.33
C ILE A 39 3.78 -8.03 -7.19
N GLU A 40 3.88 -7.90 -8.52
CA GLU A 40 3.75 -9.01 -9.46
C GLU A 40 5.04 -9.86 -9.59
N HIS A 41 6.19 -9.22 -9.61
CA HIS A 41 7.48 -9.85 -9.95
C HIS A 41 8.51 -9.80 -8.82
N GLY A 42 8.24 -9.06 -7.73
CA GLY A 42 9.14 -8.93 -6.59
C GLY A 42 10.52 -8.39 -7.01
N THR A 43 11.58 -9.04 -6.53
CA THR A 43 12.98 -8.68 -6.82
C THR A 43 13.40 -8.88 -8.27
N ALA A 44 12.65 -9.65 -9.07
CA ALA A 44 12.92 -9.82 -10.51
C ALA A 44 12.56 -8.58 -11.35
N THR A 45 11.99 -7.53 -10.74
CA THR A 45 11.66 -6.25 -11.39
C THR A 45 12.95 -5.55 -11.87
N THR A 46 13.01 -5.27 -13.19
CA THR A 46 14.12 -4.56 -13.82
C THR A 46 13.73 -3.14 -14.20
N THR A 47 14.72 -2.23 -14.33
CA THR A 47 14.51 -0.86 -14.81
C THR A 47 13.91 -0.81 -16.21
N ARG A 48 14.24 -1.77 -17.06
CA ARG A 48 13.66 -1.91 -18.39
C ARG A 48 12.15 -2.18 -18.34
N LEU A 49 11.71 -3.14 -17.50
CA LEU A 49 10.28 -3.43 -17.30
C LEU A 49 9.54 -2.22 -16.75
N ILE A 50 10.16 -1.51 -15.79
CA ILE A 50 9.58 -0.29 -15.21
C ILE A 50 9.41 0.78 -16.28
N ALA A 51 10.41 1.00 -17.13
CA ALA A 51 10.35 1.99 -18.20
C ALA A 51 9.25 1.67 -19.22
N GLU A 52 9.12 0.40 -19.59
CA GLU A 52 8.09 -0.09 -20.50
C GLU A 52 6.69 0.12 -19.91
N ALA A 53 6.46 -0.29 -18.66
CA ALA A 53 5.19 -0.13 -17.96
C ALA A 53 4.81 1.34 -17.71
N ALA A 54 5.80 2.20 -17.43
CA ALA A 54 5.59 3.64 -17.25
C ALA A 54 5.49 4.43 -18.57
N GLY A 55 5.69 3.79 -19.73
CA GLY A 55 5.65 4.43 -21.04
C GLY A 55 6.78 5.46 -21.24
N VAL A 56 7.96 5.25 -20.67
CA VAL A 56 9.11 6.15 -20.74
C VAL A 56 10.37 5.42 -21.27
N ALA A 57 11.36 6.18 -21.72
CA ALA A 57 12.68 5.60 -21.99
C ALA A 57 13.39 5.26 -20.67
N GLU A 58 14.16 4.16 -20.61
CA GLU A 58 14.86 3.72 -19.39
C GLU A 58 15.76 4.82 -18.80
N GLY A 59 16.48 5.56 -19.62
CA GLY A 59 17.26 6.71 -19.17
C GLY A 59 16.45 7.84 -18.53
N THR A 60 15.12 7.85 -18.73
CA THR A 60 14.24 8.83 -18.06
C THR A 60 14.08 8.49 -16.59
N ILE A 61 14.11 7.21 -16.21
CA ILE A 61 14.05 6.81 -14.80
C ILE A 61 15.21 7.46 -14.04
N PHE A 62 16.44 7.34 -14.57
CA PHE A 62 17.65 7.88 -13.94
C PHE A 62 17.78 9.41 -13.96
N ARG A 63 16.86 10.11 -14.68
CA ARG A 63 16.70 11.58 -14.54
C ARG A 63 15.86 11.97 -13.34
N HIS A 64 15.00 11.08 -12.86
CA HIS A 64 14.09 11.30 -11.73
C HIS A 64 14.57 10.64 -10.43
N PHE A 65 15.36 9.60 -10.55
CA PHE A 65 15.89 8.81 -9.43
C PHE A 65 17.37 8.52 -9.69
N ARG A 66 18.23 8.81 -8.73
CA ARG A 66 19.67 8.62 -8.84
C ARG A 66 20.05 7.17 -9.10
N ASP A 67 19.34 6.26 -8.45
CA ASP A 67 19.56 4.82 -8.51
C ASP A 67 18.27 4.03 -8.22
N LYS A 68 18.32 2.72 -8.33
CA LYS A 68 17.21 1.81 -8.07
C LYS A 68 16.75 1.87 -6.60
N ARG A 69 17.67 2.12 -5.66
CA ARG A 69 17.36 2.25 -4.23
C ARG A 69 16.50 3.47 -3.95
N GLU A 70 16.85 4.61 -4.55
CA GLU A 70 16.05 5.83 -4.43
C GLU A 70 14.64 5.65 -5.00
N LEU A 71 14.52 4.98 -6.16
CA LEU A 71 13.23 4.65 -6.76
C LEU A 71 12.40 3.75 -5.82
N TYR A 72 12.98 2.68 -5.31
CA TYR A 72 12.27 1.74 -4.43
C TYR A 72 11.90 2.38 -3.09
N ARG A 73 12.75 3.26 -2.56
CA ARG A 73 12.41 4.05 -1.37
C ARG A 73 11.23 4.97 -1.65
N ALA A 74 11.20 5.65 -2.78
CA ALA A 74 10.08 6.51 -3.17
C ALA A 74 8.78 5.71 -3.35
N VAL A 75 8.85 4.47 -3.83
CA VAL A 75 7.69 3.55 -3.87
C VAL A 75 7.24 3.20 -2.46
N ALA A 76 8.15 2.87 -1.55
CA ALA A 76 7.80 2.59 -0.16
C ALA A 76 7.15 3.80 0.53
N GLU A 77 7.71 5.00 0.36
CA GLU A 77 7.12 6.25 0.88
C GLU A 77 5.71 6.49 0.32
N ASN A 78 5.45 6.13 -0.94
CA ASN A 78 4.13 6.23 -1.56
C ASN A 78 3.13 5.19 -1.02
N VAL A 79 3.58 3.95 -0.82
CA VAL A 79 2.73 2.86 -0.27
C VAL A 79 2.35 3.13 1.18
N PHE A 80 3.27 3.68 1.96
CA PHE A 80 3.07 4.02 3.36
C PHE A 80 2.71 5.50 3.59
N ASP A 81 2.15 6.18 2.59
CA ASP A 81 1.69 7.56 2.73
C ASP A 81 0.53 7.64 3.74
N PRO A 82 0.72 8.36 4.87
CA PRO A 82 -0.30 8.51 5.90
C PRO A 82 -1.61 9.10 5.39
N THR A 83 -1.55 10.02 4.43
CA THR A 83 -2.72 10.70 3.87
C THR A 83 -3.59 9.73 3.08
N ARG A 84 -2.98 8.93 2.21
CA ARG A 84 -3.69 7.89 1.43
C ARG A 84 -4.28 6.82 2.35
N GLY A 85 -3.52 6.37 3.35
CA GLY A 85 -3.99 5.41 4.34
C GLY A 85 -5.21 5.91 5.11
N GLY A 86 -5.20 7.18 5.52
CA GLY A 86 -6.32 7.82 6.20
C GLY A 86 -7.55 7.97 5.32
N GLN A 87 -7.37 8.39 4.06
CA GLN A 87 -8.47 8.50 3.08
C GLN A 87 -9.12 7.15 2.81
N SER A 88 -8.32 6.12 2.52
CA SER A 88 -8.84 4.77 2.30
C SER A 88 -9.58 4.21 3.50
N MET A 89 -9.11 4.49 4.72
CA MET A 89 -9.82 4.09 5.95
C MET A 89 -11.14 4.83 6.11
N ALA A 90 -11.17 6.14 5.88
CA ALA A 90 -12.39 6.93 5.94
C ALA A 90 -13.44 6.42 4.94
N GLU A 91 -13.03 6.12 3.70
CA GLU A 91 -13.90 5.57 2.65
C GLU A 91 -14.53 4.22 3.05
N VAL A 92 -13.75 3.28 3.59
CA VAL A 92 -14.27 1.95 3.94
C VAL A 92 -15.18 1.95 5.17
N VAL A 93 -15.08 2.94 6.07
CA VAL A 93 -15.96 3.07 7.24
C VAL A 93 -17.14 4.00 7.00
N GLU A 94 -17.17 4.73 5.88
CA GLU A 94 -18.26 5.63 5.55
C GLU A 94 -19.60 4.89 5.49
N GLY A 95 -20.64 5.49 6.10
CA GLY A 95 -21.98 4.91 6.14
C GLY A 95 -22.17 3.70 7.07
N LYS A 96 -21.11 3.21 7.75
CA LYS A 96 -21.22 2.11 8.71
C LYS A 96 -21.49 2.65 10.10
N ALA A 97 -22.62 2.24 10.67
CA ALA A 97 -23.02 2.66 12.02
C ALA A 97 -22.50 1.71 13.11
N ASP A 98 -22.39 0.44 12.80
CA ASP A 98 -21.99 -0.62 13.73
C ASP A 98 -20.47 -0.78 13.79
N ILE A 99 -19.95 -1.07 14.99
CA ILE A 99 -18.51 -1.24 15.22
C ILE A 99 -17.97 -2.51 14.53
N GLU A 100 -18.77 -3.59 14.49
CA GLU A 100 -18.37 -4.85 13.84
C GLU A 100 -18.19 -4.63 12.35
N ASP A 101 -19.13 -3.95 11.68
CA ASP A 101 -19.04 -3.63 10.25
C ASP A 101 -17.84 -2.73 9.93
N LYS A 102 -17.54 -1.76 10.81
CA LYS A 102 -16.34 -0.92 10.68
C LYS A 102 -15.06 -1.73 10.83
N LEU A 103 -14.99 -2.60 11.84
CA LEU A 103 -13.83 -3.44 12.10
C LEU A 103 -13.60 -4.41 10.95
N ARG A 104 -14.65 -5.05 10.43
CA ARG A 104 -14.55 -5.95 9.27
C ARG A 104 -13.94 -5.23 8.07
N ALA A 105 -14.49 -4.09 7.69
CA ALA A 105 -14.01 -3.31 6.55
C ALA A 105 -12.55 -2.83 6.74
N VAL A 106 -12.19 -2.39 7.94
CA VAL A 106 -10.82 -1.93 8.24
C VAL A 106 -9.83 -3.10 8.28
N ILE A 107 -10.21 -4.23 8.84
CA ILE A 107 -9.35 -5.42 8.91
C ILE A 107 -9.04 -5.94 7.49
N ASP A 108 -10.04 -5.99 6.61
CA ASP A 108 -9.85 -6.37 5.21
C ASP A 108 -8.94 -5.38 4.46
N LEU A 109 -9.14 -4.07 4.68
CA LEU A 109 -8.23 -3.04 4.14
C LEU A 109 -6.79 -3.22 4.64
N LEU A 110 -6.60 -3.48 5.94
CA LEU A 110 -5.29 -3.68 6.54
C LEU A 110 -4.63 -4.98 6.04
N ALA A 111 -5.39 -6.04 5.84
CA ALA A 111 -4.88 -7.28 5.26
C ALA A 111 -4.32 -7.04 3.84
N ALA A 112 -5.11 -6.42 2.98
CA ALA A 112 -4.72 -6.11 1.61
C ALA A 112 -3.50 -5.16 1.55
N THR A 113 -3.47 -4.11 2.38
CA THR A 113 -2.37 -3.14 2.40
C THR A 113 -1.10 -3.71 3.03
N SER A 114 -1.20 -4.55 4.05
CA SER A 114 -0.05 -5.20 4.68
C SER A 114 0.69 -6.14 3.72
N GLN A 115 -0.03 -6.91 2.91
CA GLN A 115 0.57 -7.76 1.89
C GLN A 115 1.35 -6.95 0.85
N ARG A 116 0.77 -5.86 0.34
CA ARG A 116 1.44 -4.95 -0.61
C ARG A 116 2.68 -4.32 0.01
N GLY A 117 2.53 -3.75 1.20
CA GLY A 117 3.62 -3.11 1.93
C GLY A 117 4.80 -4.03 2.17
N LEU A 118 4.54 -5.30 2.52
CA LEU A 118 5.59 -6.28 2.72
C LEU A 118 6.38 -6.55 1.45
N LEU A 119 5.71 -6.80 0.30
CA LEU A 119 6.39 -7.07 -0.97
C LEU A 119 7.31 -5.91 -1.37
N VAL A 120 6.82 -4.67 -1.21
CA VAL A 120 7.62 -3.47 -1.45
C VAL A 120 8.81 -3.39 -0.48
N MET A 121 8.61 -3.64 0.81
CA MET A 121 9.70 -3.61 1.80
C MET A 121 10.75 -4.70 1.57
N MET A 122 10.34 -5.88 1.13
CA MET A 122 11.29 -6.93 0.73
C MET A 122 12.13 -6.51 -0.46
N ALA A 123 11.54 -5.87 -1.46
CA ALA A 123 12.25 -5.35 -2.63
C ALA A 123 13.22 -4.21 -2.25
N VAL A 124 12.80 -3.28 -1.39
CA VAL A 124 13.69 -2.22 -0.86
C VAL A 124 14.90 -2.83 -0.15
N ARG A 125 14.65 -3.82 0.72
CA ARG A 125 15.73 -4.51 1.44
C ARG A 125 16.70 -5.22 0.49
N SER A 126 16.20 -5.93 -0.51
CA SER A 126 17.03 -6.59 -1.53
C SER A 126 17.90 -5.58 -2.27
N ALA A 127 17.32 -4.49 -2.75
CA ALA A 127 18.06 -3.44 -3.45
C ALA A 127 19.17 -2.78 -2.61
N VAL A 128 18.93 -2.63 -1.30
CA VAL A 128 19.96 -2.12 -0.37
C VAL A 128 21.09 -3.13 -0.15
N MET A 129 20.79 -4.44 -0.20
CA MET A 129 21.80 -5.50 -0.02
C MET A 129 22.62 -5.78 -1.27
N GLU A 130 22.02 -5.61 -2.46
CA GLU A 130 22.68 -5.88 -3.75
C GLU A 130 23.73 -4.81 -4.11
N GLU A 131 23.55 -3.57 -3.67
CA GLU A 131 24.47 -2.47 -3.93
C GLU A 131 25.06 -1.96 -2.61
N PRO A 132 26.34 -2.20 -2.32
CA PRO A 132 27.00 -1.60 -1.17
C PRO A 132 26.89 -0.07 -1.25
N ASP A 133 26.57 0.57 -0.13
CA ASP A 133 26.51 2.03 -0.08
C ASP A 133 27.90 2.60 -0.38
N PRO A 134 28.12 3.32 -1.50
CA PRO A 134 29.43 3.86 -1.86
C PRO A 134 29.94 4.91 -0.86
N GLU A 135 29.06 5.49 -0.04
CA GLU A 135 29.38 6.52 0.95
C GLU A 135 29.53 5.96 2.37
N GLY A 136 29.31 4.65 2.58
CA GLY A 136 29.43 4.01 3.90
C GLY A 136 28.45 4.58 4.93
N VAL A 137 27.35 5.19 4.49
CA VAL A 137 26.35 5.78 5.37
C VAL A 137 25.70 4.68 6.19
N ARG A 138 26.08 4.59 7.47
CA ARG A 138 25.38 3.70 8.41
C ARG A 138 23.95 4.22 8.55
N HIS A 139 22.99 3.47 8.02
CA HIS A 139 21.59 3.74 8.33
C HIS A 139 21.41 3.74 9.85
N PRO A 140 20.71 4.74 10.41
CA PRO A 140 20.45 4.76 11.84
C PRO A 140 19.72 3.48 12.24
N PRO A 141 20.05 2.89 13.41
CA PRO A 141 19.35 1.71 13.88
C PRO A 141 17.87 2.05 14.11
N GLY A 142 16.97 1.27 13.52
CA GLY A 142 15.53 1.41 13.68
C GLY A 142 14.75 1.45 12.35
N PRO A 143 13.43 1.50 12.45
CA PRO A 143 12.59 1.59 11.27
C PRO A 143 12.74 2.95 10.57
N PRO A 144 12.62 3.01 9.24
CA PRO A 144 12.61 4.26 8.49
C PRO A 144 11.56 5.24 9.02
N LYS A 145 11.86 6.54 8.94
CA LYS A 145 11.01 7.62 9.47
C LYS A 145 9.59 7.56 8.89
N PHE A 146 9.44 7.31 7.58
CA PHE A 146 8.14 7.19 6.94
C PHE A 146 7.28 6.05 7.52
N LEU A 147 7.89 4.93 7.96
CA LEU A 147 7.15 3.84 8.63
C LEU A 147 6.70 4.24 10.03
N ILE A 148 7.48 5.03 10.75
CA ILE A 148 7.10 5.56 12.07
C ILE A 148 5.90 6.49 11.92
N GLU A 149 5.94 7.39 10.93
CA GLU A 149 4.87 8.34 10.64
C GLU A 149 3.58 7.64 10.17
N ALA A 150 3.72 6.66 9.26
CA ALA A 150 2.59 5.86 8.79
C ALA A 150 1.94 5.06 9.94
N ASN A 151 2.74 4.45 10.81
CA ASN A 151 2.23 3.71 11.95
C ASN A 151 1.52 4.62 12.97
N LYS A 152 2.05 5.82 13.22
CA LYS A 152 1.39 6.81 14.08
C LYS A 152 0.04 7.21 13.49
N ALA A 153 0.00 7.57 12.21
CA ALA A 153 -1.23 7.97 11.53
C ALA A 153 -2.27 6.84 11.50
N LEU A 154 -1.83 5.59 11.29
CA LEU A 154 -2.71 4.43 11.36
C LEU A 154 -3.39 4.32 12.72
N ILE A 155 -2.64 4.44 13.82
CA ILE A 155 -3.20 4.38 15.18
C ILE A 155 -4.15 5.54 15.41
N ASP A 156 -3.80 6.75 14.98
CA ASP A 156 -4.62 7.94 15.15
C ASP A 156 -5.94 7.81 14.35
N ASN A 157 -5.90 7.35 13.10
CA ASN A 157 -7.08 7.10 12.26
C ASN A 157 -7.97 5.99 12.82
N LEU A 158 -7.40 4.86 13.26
CA LEU A 158 -8.17 3.80 13.93
C LEU A 158 -8.87 4.33 15.18
N THR A 159 -8.17 5.13 15.97
CA THR A 159 -8.74 5.74 17.17
C THR A 159 -9.95 6.59 16.84
N THR A 160 -9.79 7.54 15.90
CA THR A 160 -10.79 8.58 15.61
C THR A 160 -11.96 8.06 14.77
N LEU A 161 -11.69 7.24 13.75
CA LEU A 161 -12.71 6.81 12.79
C LEU A 161 -13.47 5.55 13.23
N VAL A 162 -12.80 4.67 13.99
CA VAL A 162 -13.36 3.37 14.36
C VAL A 162 -13.82 3.36 15.82
N PHE A 163 -12.94 3.69 16.76
CA PHE A 163 -13.19 3.41 18.18
C PHE A 163 -13.81 4.57 18.97
N GLU A 164 -13.47 5.84 18.72
CA GLU A 164 -14.07 6.98 19.41
C GLU A 164 -15.59 7.07 19.24
N PRO A 165 -16.18 6.82 18.04
CA PRO A 165 -17.64 6.83 17.91
C PRO A 165 -18.36 5.77 18.77
N HIS A 166 -17.64 4.74 19.22
CA HIS A 166 -18.15 3.61 19.99
C HIS A 166 -17.58 3.52 21.41
N VAL A 167 -17.08 4.63 21.96
CA VAL A 167 -16.37 4.66 23.25
C VAL A 167 -17.15 4.02 24.41
N ASN A 168 -18.48 4.12 24.41
CA ASN A 168 -19.35 3.56 25.45
C ASN A 168 -19.52 2.04 25.34
N GLU A 169 -19.16 1.44 24.22
CA GLU A 169 -19.23 0.00 23.97
C GLU A 169 -17.90 -0.72 24.30
N LEU A 170 -16.83 0.05 24.57
CA LEU A 170 -15.48 -0.47 24.72
C LEU A 170 -15.09 -0.70 26.19
N ARG A 171 -14.43 -1.82 26.46
CA ARG A 171 -13.72 -2.08 27.73
C ARG A 171 -12.41 -1.31 27.85
N LEU A 172 -11.80 -0.96 26.73
CA LEU A 172 -10.52 -0.28 26.65
C LEU A 172 -10.69 1.15 26.11
N PRO A 173 -9.85 2.09 26.55
CA PRO A 173 -9.81 3.41 25.90
C PRO A 173 -9.59 3.26 24.38
N PRO A 174 -10.23 4.08 23.53
CA PRO A 174 -10.18 3.98 22.07
C PRO A 174 -8.76 3.78 21.50
N ARG A 175 -7.79 4.56 21.99
CA ARG A 175 -6.39 4.44 21.55
C ARG A 175 -5.74 3.08 21.92
N LYS A 176 -6.12 2.50 23.06
CA LYS A 176 -5.65 1.15 23.43
C LYS A 176 -6.28 0.08 22.55
N ALA A 177 -7.56 0.19 22.21
CA ALA A 177 -8.23 -0.70 21.27
C ALA A 177 -7.57 -0.62 19.88
N ALA A 178 -7.23 0.58 19.40
CA ALA A 178 -6.49 0.79 18.17
C ALA A 178 -5.10 0.12 18.17
N LEU A 179 -4.37 0.20 19.28
CA LEU A 179 -3.08 -0.46 19.45
C LEU A 179 -3.21 -2.00 19.45
N VAL A 180 -4.26 -2.55 20.08
CA VAL A 180 -4.53 -4.00 20.09
C VAL A 180 -4.84 -4.46 18.66
N LEU A 181 -5.77 -3.82 17.97
CA LEU A 181 -6.10 -4.15 16.57
C LEU A 181 -4.85 -4.13 15.69
N ARG A 182 -4.09 -3.05 15.73
CA ARG A 182 -2.85 -2.91 14.96
C ARG A 182 -1.85 -4.03 15.27
N SER A 183 -1.71 -4.45 16.53
CA SER A 183 -0.78 -5.50 16.93
C SER A 183 -1.24 -6.88 16.45
N LEU A 184 -2.53 -7.16 16.50
CA LEU A 184 -3.12 -8.40 15.96
C LEU A 184 -2.95 -8.48 14.44
N THR A 185 -3.26 -7.40 13.72
CA THR A 185 -3.18 -7.39 12.25
C THR A 185 -1.74 -7.53 11.74
N ILE A 186 -0.76 -6.89 12.37
CA ILE A 186 0.65 -7.09 12.01
C ILE A 186 1.09 -8.52 12.31
N GLY A 187 0.74 -9.06 13.49
CA GLY A 187 1.09 -10.43 13.85
C GLY A 187 0.44 -11.47 12.95
N ALA A 188 -0.80 -11.24 12.53
CA ALA A 188 -1.55 -12.16 11.68
C ALA A 188 -0.97 -12.28 10.26
N TRP A 189 -0.51 -11.15 9.68
CA TRP A 189 -0.16 -11.11 8.26
C TRP A 189 1.31 -10.84 7.95
N LEU A 190 2.20 -10.81 8.94
CA LEU A 190 3.62 -10.69 8.69
C LEU A 190 4.21 -12.05 8.26
N PRO A 191 4.52 -12.26 6.97
CA PRO A 191 5.07 -13.53 6.50
C PRO A 191 6.41 -13.82 7.17
N GLY A 192 6.58 -15.07 7.56
CA GLY A 192 7.80 -15.56 8.22
C GLY A 192 7.74 -15.58 9.74
N LEU A 193 6.85 -14.82 10.39
CA LEU A 193 6.54 -15.00 11.81
C LEU A 193 5.45 -16.06 12.01
N ASN A 194 4.52 -16.17 11.08
CA ASN A 194 3.44 -17.13 11.12
C ASN A 194 3.71 -18.30 10.15
N ARG A 195 4.70 -19.16 10.49
CA ARG A 195 5.05 -20.37 9.73
C ARG A 195 4.07 -21.54 9.98
N THR A 196 2.91 -21.27 10.54
CA THR A 196 1.87 -22.27 10.75
C THR A 196 1.13 -22.51 9.43
N ASN A 197 0.69 -23.75 9.19
CA ASN A 197 -0.12 -24.12 8.03
C ASN A 197 -1.54 -23.50 8.04
N GLN A 198 -1.86 -22.67 9.03
CA GLN A 198 -3.15 -21.99 9.20
C GLN A 198 -2.90 -20.50 9.50
N PRO A 199 -2.88 -19.64 8.49
CA PRO A 199 -2.85 -18.19 8.71
C PRO A 199 -4.19 -17.78 9.37
N LEU A 200 -4.15 -16.81 10.30
CA LEU A 200 -5.35 -16.21 10.84
C LEU A 200 -6.13 -15.52 9.73
N SER A 201 -7.43 -15.79 9.67
CA SER A 201 -8.37 -15.09 8.80
C SER A 201 -8.75 -13.72 9.38
N SER A 202 -9.37 -12.87 8.58
CA SER A 202 -9.97 -11.61 9.08
C SER A 202 -11.04 -11.90 10.14
N GLU A 203 -11.82 -12.98 9.98
CA GLU A 203 -12.84 -13.40 10.94
C GLU A 203 -12.23 -13.81 12.28
N ASP A 204 -11.14 -14.60 12.29
CA ASP A 204 -10.46 -14.95 13.53
C ASP A 204 -9.98 -13.72 14.31
N VAL A 205 -9.49 -12.71 13.60
CA VAL A 205 -9.06 -11.44 14.21
C VAL A 205 -10.24 -10.67 14.77
N ILE A 206 -11.38 -10.64 14.06
CA ILE A 206 -12.60 -9.97 14.48
C ILE A 206 -13.15 -10.63 15.73
N ASP A 207 -13.31 -11.95 15.74
CA ASP A 207 -13.87 -12.70 16.87
C ASP A 207 -13.06 -12.48 18.15
N VAL A 208 -11.73 -12.58 18.04
CA VAL A 208 -10.83 -12.33 19.18
C VAL A 208 -10.92 -10.88 19.65
N LEU A 209 -10.99 -9.94 18.71
CA LEU A 209 -11.05 -8.52 19.05
C LEU A 209 -12.37 -8.16 19.72
N LEU A 210 -13.50 -8.56 19.14
CA LEU A 210 -14.85 -8.26 19.67
C LEU A 210 -15.05 -8.92 21.03
N GLY A 211 -14.68 -10.20 21.17
CA GLY A 211 -14.76 -10.91 22.46
C GLY A 211 -13.87 -10.30 23.54
N GLY A 212 -12.76 -9.64 23.16
CA GLY A 212 -11.79 -9.04 24.10
C GLY A 212 -12.04 -7.58 24.45
N ILE A 213 -12.59 -6.77 23.55
CA ILE A 213 -12.68 -5.30 23.73
C ILE A 213 -14.08 -4.75 23.97
N LEU A 214 -15.15 -5.49 23.64
CA LEU A 214 -16.51 -5.06 23.88
C LEU A 214 -16.99 -5.40 25.29
N ILE A 215 -17.90 -4.59 25.80
CA ILE A 215 -18.62 -4.87 27.05
C ILE A 215 -19.71 -5.91 26.77
N GLU A 216 -19.83 -6.94 27.61
CA GLU A 216 -20.74 -8.10 27.43
C GLU A 216 -22.26 -7.81 27.39
N HIS A 217 -22.70 -6.57 27.21
CA HIS A 217 -24.11 -6.23 27.22
C HIS A 217 -24.89 -6.64 25.95
N SER A 218 -24.22 -7.19 24.92
CA SER A 218 -24.85 -7.51 23.63
C SER A 218 -25.03 -9.01 23.35
N LEU A 219 -24.69 -9.91 24.29
CA LEU A 219 -24.77 -11.37 24.08
C LEU A 219 -26.05 -12.04 24.61
N THR A 220 -27.01 -11.28 25.08
CA THR A 220 -28.37 -11.82 25.27
C THR A 220 -29.12 -11.83 23.94
N ARG A 221 -28.68 -12.67 22.98
CA ARG A 221 -29.60 -13.18 21.97
C ARG A 221 -30.53 -14.14 22.69
N GLU A 222 -31.77 -13.69 22.85
CA GLU A 222 -32.89 -14.46 23.31
C GLU A 222 -32.98 -15.79 22.56
N THR A 223 -32.72 -16.88 23.28
CA THR A 223 -33.26 -18.20 22.94
C THR A 223 -34.69 -18.23 23.42
N SER A 224 -35.62 -18.01 22.51
CA SER A 224 -37.02 -18.41 22.63
C SER A 224 -37.41 -19.20 21.40
#